data_d38a4de2d845f52daacbcbed79103923
#
_entry.id   d38a4de2d845f52daacbcbed79103923
#
_cell.length_a   1.000
_cell.length_b   1.000
_cell.length_c   1.000
_cell.angle_alpha   90.00
_cell.angle_beta   90.00
_cell.angle_gamma   90.00
#
_symmetry.space_group_name_H-M   'P 1'
#
loop_
_entity.id
_entity.type
_entity.pdbx_description
1 polymer ?
#
loop_
_entity_poly.entity_id
_entity_poly.type
_entity_poly.pdbx_seq_one_letter_code
_entity_poly.pdbx_strand_id
1 'polypeptide(L)'
;MRAAVVEAVGSPPAVGDVDEPVPDARSALVEVEAAPLNPVEIRVAAGRHPRQAQPPYVPGLEGVGRVVESARIPPGRRVRFESAALPGCGANGTLAERAAVPEESLVVLPDEAPADLAAALGVVGITALLAIERAAPAGGERVLVLGATGAVGQAAVQLAKLLGAGRVVGAGRNSGRFQDILDLGADAMVDLGDSDLPAAFEEAAGGPLDIVIDPLWGEPAMAALRVLATEGRLVNVGQSAGTDVRIPLELVRNRQGAIHAISSGWTGLERKASLHDRLLDYALAGHLTVDREVVPLDEVADAWERQDASPGRKLVIRIGQRG
;
A
#
# COMPACT_ATOMS: atom_id res chain seq x y z
N MET A 1 -25.95 -9.06 8.47
CA MET A 1 -24.62 -9.65 8.18
C MET A 1 -23.58 -9.14 9.16
N ARG A 2 -22.52 -9.92 9.40
CA ARG A 2 -21.42 -9.50 10.28
C ARG A 2 -20.49 -8.52 9.55
N ALA A 3 -20.04 -7.50 10.26
CA ALA A 3 -19.10 -6.51 9.76
C ALA A 3 -18.24 -5.94 10.89
N ALA A 4 -17.08 -5.38 10.54
CA ALA A 4 -16.37 -4.46 11.41
C ALA A 4 -17.04 -3.08 11.33
N VAL A 5 -17.33 -2.45 12.45
CA VAL A 5 -18.02 -1.15 12.52
C VAL A 5 -17.18 -0.17 13.33
N VAL A 6 -16.88 0.99 12.76
CA VAL A 6 -16.32 2.13 13.49
C VAL A 6 -17.50 2.94 14.06
N GLU A 7 -17.70 2.88 15.36
CA GLU A 7 -18.83 3.52 16.06
C GLU A 7 -18.57 5.00 16.39
N ALA A 8 -17.31 5.38 16.56
CA ALA A 8 -16.91 6.75 16.88
C ALA A 8 -15.53 7.08 16.30
N VAL A 9 -15.31 8.35 15.99
CA VAL A 9 -13.98 8.85 15.59
C VAL A 9 -12.97 8.62 16.72
N GLY A 10 -11.84 8.02 16.40
CA GLY A 10 -10.78 7.67 17.34
C GLY A 10 -10.88 6.27 17.93
N SER A 11 -11.96 5.54 17.67
CA SER A 11 -12.11 4.16 18.15
C SER A 11 -11.71 3.14 17.08
N PRO A 12 -11.10 2.01 17.47
CA PRO A 12 -10.94 0.87 16.55
C PRO A 12 -12.32 0.31 16.20
N PRO A 13 -12.46 -0.39 15.06
CA PRO A 13 -13.70 -1.05 14.70
C PRO A 13 -13.99 -2.23 15.63
N ALA A 14 -15.27 -2.46 15.91
CA ALA A 14 -15.78 -3.64 16.61
C ALA A 14 -16.62 -4.50 15.65
N VAL A 15 -16.63 -5.81 15.86
CA VAL A 15 -17.51 -6.69 15.09
C VAL A 15 -18.95 -6.52 15.57
N GLY A 16 -19.86 -6.27 14.63
CA GLY A 16 -21.29 -6.12 14.88
C GLY A 16 -22.14 -6.62 13.72
N ASP A 17 -23.44 -6.65 13.95
CA ASP A 17 -24.42 -6.94 12.91
C ASP A 17 -24.89 -5.65 12.24
N VAL A 18 -24.87 -5.65 10.92
CA VAL A 18 -25.36 -4.54 10.08
C VAL A 18 -26.33 -5.08 9.03
N ASP A 19 -27.15 -4.22 8.46
CA ASP A 19 -28.01 -4.57 7.34
C ASP A 19 -27.18 -5.01 6.14
N GLU A 20 -27.71 -5.94 5.34
CA GLU A 20 -27.06 -6.29 4.08
C GLU A 20 -27.10 -5.12 3.09
N PRO A 21 -25.99 -4.87 2.36
CA PRO A 21 -25.98 -3.81 1.38
C PRO A 21 -26.89 -4.17 0.18
N VAL A 22 -27.64 -3.18 -0.27
CA VAL A 22 -28.48 -3.32 -1.47
C VAL A 22 -27.74 -2.67 -2.63
N PRO A 23 -27.31 -3.43 -3.65
CA PRO A 23 -26.66 -2.85 -4.81
C PRO A 23 -27.64 -1.99 -5.63
N ASP A 24 -27.15 -0.90 -6.17
CA ASP A 24 -27.86 -0.11 -7.18
C ASP A 24 -27.49 -0.58 -8.62
N ALA A 25 -28.05 0.06 -9.63
CA ALA A 25 -27.84 -0.31 -11.03
C ALA A 25 -26.37 -0.18 -11.51
N ARG A 26 -25.49 0.41 -10.72
CA ARG A 26 -24.05 0.58 -11.03
C ARG A 26 -23.15 -0.17 -10.08
N SER A 27 -23.72 -0.93 -9.17
CA SER A 27 -23.02 -1.65 -8.11
C SER A 27 -23.21 -3.15 -8.27
N ALA A 28 -22.16 -3.90 -7.99
CA ALA A 28 -22.20 -5.34 -7.81
C ALA A 28 -22.27 -5.68 -6.33
N LEU A 29 -22.91 -6.81 -6.00
CA LEU A 29 -22.85 -7.43 -4.69
C LEU A 29 -21.76 -8.50 -4.67
N VAL A 30 -20.84 -8.41 -3.72
CA VAL A 30 -19.72 -9.35 -3.57
C VAL A 30 -19.74 -9.94 -2.18
N GLU A 31 -19.61 -11.26 -2.06
CA GLU A 31 -19.29 -11.97 -0.83
C GLU A 31 -17.79 -11.86 -0.59
N VAL A 32 -17.38 -11.22 0.51
CA VAL A 32 -15.98 -10.86 0.77
C VAL A 32 -15.24 -12.04 1.40
N GLU A 33 -14.13 -12.46 0.80
CA GLU A 33 -13.23 -13.48 1.34
C GLU A 33 -12.10 -12.88 2.18
N ALA A 34 -11.51 -11.77 1.69
CA ALA A 34 -10.35 -11.13 2.30
C ALA A 34 -10.35 -9.61 2.04
N ALA A 35 -10.04 -8.82 3.05
CA ALA A 35 -9.89 -7.37 2.94
C ALA A 35 -8.62 -6.91 3.71
N PRO A 36 -7.67 -6.22 3.04
CA PRO A 36 -6.43 -5.80 3.67
C PRO A 36 -6.62 -4.48 4.42
N LEU A 37 -5.95 -4.30 5.55
CA LEU A 37 -5.90 -3.02 6.25
C LEU A 37 -4.88 -2.07 5.59
N ASN A 38 -5.25 -0.81 5.43
CA ASN A 38 -4.40 0.23 4.86
C ASN A 38 -4.24 1.42 5.82
N PRO A 39 -3.07 2.07 5.89
CA PRO A 39 -2.84 3.20 6.79
C PRO A 39 -3.83 4.36 6.60
N VAL A 40 -4.38 4.55 5.40
CA VAL A 40 -5.36 5.61 5.12
C VAL A 40 -6.66 5.41 5.89
N GLU A 41 -7.13 4.18 6.04
CA GLU A 41 -8.34 3.84 6.78
C GLU A 41 -8.19 4.14 8.27
N ILE A 42 -7.03 3.78 8.83
CA ILE A 42 -6.66 4.11 10.21
C ILE A 42 -6.67 5.62 10.44
N ARG A 43 -6.08 6.38 9.50
CA ARG A 43 -6.06 7.85 9.59
C ARG A 43 -7.45 8.47 9.50
N VAL A 44 -8.34 7.92 8.67
CA VAL A 44 -9.74 8.35 8.56
C VAL A 44 -10.49 8.10 9.86
N ALA A 45 -10.44 6.89 10.39
CA ALA A 45 -11.11 6.53 11.63
C ALA A 45 -10.59 7.33 12.84
N ALA A 46 -9.29 7.62 12.86
CA ALA A 46 -8.67 8.43 13.91
C ALA A 46 -8.92 9.95 13.76
N GLY A 47 -9.68 10.42 12.75
CA GLY A 47 -9.88 11.85 12.49
C GLY A 47 -8.61 12.59 12.02
N ARG A 48 -7.57 11.88 11.62
CA ARG A 48 -6.27 12.42 11.15
C ARG A 48 -6.21 12.59 9.62
N HIS A 49 -7.33 12.41 8.93
CA HIS A 49 -7.44 12.60 7.47
C HIS A 49 -8.23 13.89 7.15
N PRO A 50 -7.89 14.65 6.09
CA PRO A 50 -8.63 15.88 5.71
C PRO A 50 -10.13 15.65 5.48
N ARG A 51 -10.52 14.48 4.96
CA ARG A 51 -11.93 14.07 4.89
C ARG A 51 -12.32 13.47 6.23
N GLN A 52 -13.37 14.02 6.84
CA GLN A 52 -13.87 13.57 8.14
C GLN A 52 -14.82 12.39 7.96
N ALA A 53 -14.57 11.32 8.71
CA ALA A 53 -15.48 10.19 8.78
C ALA A 53 -16.78 10.55 9.49
N GLN A 54 -17.85 9.89 9.11
CA GLN A 54 -19.19 9.99 9.73
C GLN A 54 -19.60 8.62 10.30
N PRO A 55 -19.21 8.31 11.54
CA PRO A 55 -19.65 7.08 12.21
C PRO A 55 -21.16 7.07 12.46
N PRO A 56 -21.81 5.88 12.57
CA PRO A 56 -21.18 4.58 12.37
C PRO A 56 -20.96 4.24 10.88
N TYR A 57 -19.90 3.49 10.57
CA TYR A 57 -19.65 3.01 9.20
C TYR A 57 -18.80 1.73 9.20
N VAL A 58 -18.88 0.97 8.11
CA VAL A 58 -18.00 -0.18 7.85
C VAL A 58 -16.73 0.31 7.16
N PRO A 59 -15.51 0.08 7.71
CA PRO A 59 -14.25 0.40 7.05
C PRO A 59 -13.88 -0.63 5.98
N GLY A 60 -12.73 -0.45 5.32
CA GLY A 60 -12.22 -1.33 4.26
C GLY A 60 -12.27 -0.66 2.89
N LEU A 61 -11.10 -0.34 2.31
CA LEU A 61 -10.98 0.37 1.04
C LEU A 61 -11.06 -0.56 -0.17
N GLU A 62 -10.60 -1.79 -0.01
CA GLU A 62 -10.49 -2.80 -1.07
C GLU A 62 -10.71 -4.20 -0.51
N GLY A 63 -10.95 -5.15 -1.39
CA GLY A 63 -11.11 -6.54 -0.99
C GLY A 63 -11.01 -7.52 -2.16
N VAL A 64 -11.05 -8.78 -1.81
CA VAL A 64 -11.18 -9.92 -2.71
C VAL A 64 -12.37 -10.76 -2.24
N GLY A 65 -13.15 -11.26 -3.18
CA GLY A 65 -14.33 -12.05 -2.85
C GLY A 65 -14.98 -12.66 -4.10
N ARG A 66 -16.18 -13.19 -3.92
CA ARG A 66 -16.94 -13.80 -5.02
C ARG A 66 -18.15 -12.95 -5.36
N VAL A 67 -18.37 -12.80 -6.66
CA VAL A 67 -19.56 -12.11 -7.17
C VAL A 67 -20.81 -12.88 -6.76
N VAL A 68 -21.74 -12.18 -6.12
CA VAL A 68 -23.10 -12.66 -5.83
C VAL A 68 -24.05 -12.17 -6.91
N GLU A 69 -23.99 -10.86 -7.21
CA GLU A 69 -24.79 -10.20 -8.24
C GLU A 69 -23.95 -9.14 -8.97
N SER A 70 -23.97 -9.15 -10.29
CA SER A 70 -23.28 -8.19 -11.14
C SER A 70 -23.90 -8.18 -12.54
N ALA A 71 -23.94 -7.01 -13.15
CA ALA A 71 -24.39 -6.85 -14.55
C ALA A 71 -23.34 -7.33 -15.55
N ARG A 72 -22.07 -7.48 -15.15
CA ARG A 72 -20.94 -7.75 -16.06
C ARG A 72 -20.25 -9.08 -15.86
N ILE A 73 -20.22 -9.58 -14.62
CA ILE A 73 -19.42 -10.74 -14.22
C ILE A 73 -20.36 -11.81 -13.66
N PRO A 74 -20.28 -13.08 -14.14
CA PRO A 74 -21.13 -14.15 -13.64
C PRO A 74 -20.94 -14.40 -12.13
N PRO A 75 -22.02 -14.78 -11.40
CA PRO A 75 -21.92 -15.18 -10.00
C PRO A 75 -20.89 -16.30 -9.78
N GLY A 76 -20.25 -16.27 -8.60
CA GLY A 76 -19.23 -17.24 -8.18
C GLY A 76 -17.81 -16.90 -8.66
N ARG A 77 -17.64 -16.02 -9.63
CA ARG A 77 -16.29 -15.59 -10.07
C ARG A 77 -15.59 -14.84 -8.96
N ARG A 78 -14.32 -15.17 -8.72
CA ARG A 78 -13.49 -14.42 -7.77
C ARG A 78 -13.01 -13.11 -8.39
N VAL A 79 -13.14 -12.04 -7.65
CA VAL A 79 -12.78 -10.68 -8.07
C VAL A 79 -12.00 -9.95 -6.98
N ARG A 80 -11.10 -9.06 -7.40
CA ARG A 80 -10.65 -7.93 -6.59
C ARG A 80 -11.57 -6.74 -6.86
N PHE A 81 -11.79 -5.91 -5.87
CA PHE A 81 -12.65 -4.72 -5.96
C PHE A 81 -12.20 -3.62 -5.00
N GLU A 82 -12.72 -2.42 -5.24
CA GLU A 82 -12.54 -1.26 -4.36
C GLU A 82 -13.91 -0.71 -3.93
N SER A 83 -13.97 -0.11 -2.74
CA SER A 83 -15.14 0.61 -2.27
C SER A 83 -15.43 1.83 -3.16
N ALA A 84 -16.71 2.27 -3.22
CA ALA A 84 -17.15 3.39 -4.07
C ALA A 84 -16.49 4.73 -3.71
N ALA A 85 -16.13 4.89 -2.46
CA ALA A 85 -15.44 6.07 -1.92
C ALA A 85 -14.57 5.67 -0.74
N LEU A 86 -13.83 6.63 -0.19
CA LEU A 86 -13.11 6.42 1.06
C LEU A 86 -14.13 6.08 2.17
N PRO A 87 -14.05 4.89 2.80
CA PRO A 87 -15.03 4.44 3.77
C PRO A 87 -15.19 5.43 4.92
N GLY A 88 -16.42 5.61 5.37
CA GLY A 88 -16.79 6.64 6.34
C GLY A 88 -16.96 8.05 5.74
N CYS A 89 -16.61 8.25 4.47
CA CYS A 89 -16.73 9.54 3.78
C CYS A 89 -17.77 9.45 2.63
N GLY A 90 -18.90 8.83 2.88
CA GLY A 90 -20.02 8.70 1.93
C GLY A 90 -20.24 7.29 1.39
N ALA A 91 -19.48 6.30 1.86
CA ALA A 91 -19.69 4.89 1.54
C ALA A 91 -19.33 4.00 2.72
N ASN A 92 -19.92 2.79 2.75
CA ASN A 92 -19.42 1.67 3.52
C ASN A 92 -18.29 0.98 2.78
N GLY A 93 -17.42 0.33 3.54
CA GLY A 93 -16.25 -0.38 3.05
C GLY A 93 -16.45 -1.88 2.92
N THR A 94 -15.32 -2.57 2.90
CA THR A 94 -15.23 -3.99 2.53
C THR A 94 -14.96 -4.93 3.70
N LEU A 95 -14.83 -4.42 4.95
CA LEU A 95 -14.65 -5.25 6.16
C LEU A 95 -15.99 -5.80 6.66
N ALA A 96 -16.73 -6.48 5.79
CA ALA A 96 -18.04 -7.09 6.04
C ALA A 96 -18.20 -8.37 5.19
N GLU A 97 -19.13 -9.25 5.59
CA GLU A 97 -19.41 -10.49 4.84
C GLU A 97 -19.83 -10.21 3.40
N ARG A 98 -20.51 -9.09 3.15
CA ARG A 98 -20.90 -8.63 1.80
C ARG A 98 -20.63 -7.15 1.62
N ALA A 99 -20.30 -6.77 0.40
CA ALA A 99 -20.08 -5.39 0.01
C ALA A 99 -20.79 -5.07 -1.32
N ALA A 100 -21.48 -3.93 -1.37
CA ALA A 100 -21.93 -3.35 -2.64
C ALA A 100 -20.82 -2.41 -3.14
N VAL A 101 -20.26 -2.73 -4.30
CA VAL A 101 -19.08 -2.06 -4.86
C VAL A 101 -19.32 -1.65 -6.31
N PRO A 102 -18.65 -0.61 -6.84
CA PRO A 102 -18.84 -0.21 -8.22
C PRO A 102 -18.53 -1.35 -9.19
N GLU A 103 -19.42 -1.61 -10.14
CA GLU A 103 -19.21 -2.60 -11.21
C GLU A 103 -17.89 -2.41 -11.94
N GLU A 104 -17.48 -1.17 -12.15
CA GLU A 104 -16.24 -0.81 -12.83
C GLU A 104 -14.98 -1.11 -12.03
N SER A 105 -15.10 -1.31 -10.69
CA SER A 105 -13.98 -1.65 -9.82
C SER A 105 -13.63 -3.14 -9.84
N LEU A 106 -14.51 -3.98 -10.39
CA LEU A 106 -14.32 -5.43 -10.40
C LEU A 106 -13.23 -5.85 -11.38
N VAL A 107 -12.23 -6.56 -10.86
CA VAL A 107 -11.15 -7.21 -11.62
C VAL A 107 -11.22 -8.71 -11.37
N VAL A 108 -11.48 -9.49 -12.43
CA VAL A 108 -11.56 -10.96 -12.32
C VAL A 108 -10.17 -11.52 -12.04
N LEU A 109 -10.06 -12.34 -11.01
CA LEU A 109 -8.82 -13.01 -10.64
C LEU A 109 -8.72 -14.42 -11.24
N PRO A 110 -7.50 -14.90 -11.50
CA PRO A 110 -7.26 -16.32 -11.79
C PRO A 110 -7.76 -17.20 -10.64
N ASP A 111 -8.29 -18.38 -10.95
CA ASP A 111 -8.87 -19.28 -9.94
C ASP A 111 -7.82 -19.80 -8.94
N GLU A 112 -6.56 -19.93 -9.37
CA GLU A 112 -5.41 -20.32 -8.56
C GLU A 112 -4.87 -19.22 -7.64
N ALA A 113 -5.26 -17.97 -7.84
CA ALA A 113 -4.77 -16.86 -7.02
C ALA A 113 -5.31 -16.95 -5.58
N PRO A 114 -4.44 -17.06 -4.55
CA PRO A 114 -4.91 -17.01 -3.18
C PRO A 114 -5.53 -15.64 -2.86
N ALA A 115 -6.72 -15.64 -2.24
CA ALA A 115 -7.46 -14.41 -1.96
C ALA A 115 -6.67 -13.42 -1.08
N ASP A 116 -5.97 -13.94 -0.07
CA ASP A 116 -5.13 -13.14 0.83
C ASP A 116 -3.92 -12.52 0.12
N LEU A 117 -3.31 -13.23 -0.83
CA LEU A 117 -2.22 -12.69 -1.64
C LEU A 117 -2.72 -11.59 -2.57
N ALA A 118 -3.79 -11.85 -3.31
CA ALA A 118 -4.37 -10.87 -4.23
C ALA A 118 -4.84 -9.61 -3.48
N ALA A 119 -5.43 -9.76 -2.29
CA ALA A 119 -5.80 -8.64 -1.42
C ALA A 119 -4.57 -7.87 -0.94
N ALA A 120 -3.50 -8.56 -0.51
CA ALA A 120 -2.28 -7.93 -0.02
C ALA A 120 -1.54 -7.12 -1.10
N LEU A 121 -1.67 -7.49 -2.38
CA LEU A 121 -1.06 -6.81 -3.54
C LEU A 121 -1.82 -5.55 -3.99
N GLY A 122 -3.02 -5.29 -3.48
CA GLY A 122 -3.86 -4.16 -3.85
C GLY A 122 -3.16 -2.80 -3.71
N VAL A 123 -3.65 -1.93 -2.83
CA VAL A 123 -3.11 -0.56 -2.64
C VAL A 123 -1.59 -0.56 -2.46
N VAL A 124 -1.04 -1.48 -1.67
CA VAL A 124 0.40 -1.55 -1.37
C VAL A 124 1.23 -1.85 -2.61
N GLY A 125 0.91 -2.93 -3.32
CA GLY A 125 1.64 -3.34 -4.53
C GLY A 125 1.49 -2.31 -5.64
N ILE A 126 0.26 -1.86 -5.90
CA ILE A 126 -0.04 -0.84 -6.91
C ILE A 126 0.74 0.45 -6.63
N THR A 127 0.79 0.90 -5.37
CA THR A 127 1.55 2.11 -4.99
C THR A 127 3.04 1.92 -5.26
N ALA A 128 3.61 0.78 -4.88
CA ALA A 128 5.03 0.48 -5.10
C ALA A 128 5.35 0.42 -6.61
N LEU A 129 4.55 -0.30 -7.41
CA LEU A 129 4.79 -0.41 -8.85
C LEU A 129 4.62 0.93 -9.57
N LEU A 130 3.60 1.72 -9.22
CA LEU A 130 3.44 3.09 -9.73
C LEU A 130 4.66 3.96 -9.43
N ALA A 131 5.23 3.84 -8.22
CA ALA A 131 6.41 4.61 -7.84
C ALA A 131 7.62 4.23 -8.68
N ILE A 132 7.87 2.93 -8.88
CA ILE A 132 8.97 2.45 -9.70
C ILE A 132 8.77 2.83 -11.18
N GLU A 133 7.56 2.70 -11.72
CA GLU A 133 7.27 3.15 -13.09
C GLU A 133 7.43 4.66 -13.27
N ARG A 134 7.03 5.47 -12.26
CA ARG A 134 7.26 6.92 -12.30
C ARG A 134 8.75 7.25 -12.23
N ALA A 135 9.50 6.51 -11.44
CA ALA A 135 10.95 6.62 -11.39
C ALA A 135 11.62 6.19 -12.70
N ALA A 136 11.01 5.25 -13.43
CA ALA A 136 11.48 4.75 -14.73
C ALA A 136 12.97 4.39 -14.71
N PRO A 137 13.41 3.38 -13.95
CA PRO A 137 14.81 3.01 -13.87
C PRO A 137 15.34 2.62 -15.26
N ALA A 138 16.46 3.23 -15.66
CA ALA A 138 17.09 3.00 -16.95
C ALA A 138 18.10 1.85 -16.96
N GLY A 139 18.26 1.19 -15.82
CA GLY A 139 19.24 0.12 -15.61
C GLY A 139 20.54 0.62 -14.97
N GLY A 140 21.07 -0.16 -14.04
CA GLY A 140 22.32 0.16 -13.34
C GLY A 140 22.27 1.27 -12.30
N GLU A 141 21.13 1.91 -12.10
CA GLU A 141 20.93 3.04 -11.19
C GLU A 141 20.93 2.63 -9.71
N ARG A 142 21.32 3.57 -8.85
CA ARG A 142 21.29 3.47 -7.38
C ARG A 142 19.94 3.94 -6.86
N VAL A 143 19.21 3.02 -6.28
CA VAL A 143 17.85 3.28 -5.76
C VAL A 143 17.87 3.23 -4.24
N LEU A 144 17.40 4.29 -3.59
CA LEU A 144 17.09 4.29 -2.17
C LEU A 144 15.58 4.10 -1.98
N VAL A 145 15.21 3.14 -1.14
CA VAL A 145 13.82 2.94 -0.70
C VAL A 145 13.71 3.34 0.77
N LEU A 146 13.11 4.49 1.02
CA LEU A 146 12.78 4.94 2.37
C LEU A 146 11.63 4.10 2.93
N GLY A 147 11.64 3.81 4.25
CA GLY A 147 10.62 2.96 4.87
C GLY A 147 10.60 1.52 4.33
N ALA A 148 11.75 0.98 3.95
CA ALA A 148 11.90 -0.35 3.35
C ALA A 148 11.33 -1.50 4.21
N THR A 149 11.25 -1.32 5.53
CA THR A 149 10.68 -2.31 6.44
C THR A 149 9.14 -2.33 6.47
N GLY A 150 8.49 -1.36 5.83
CA GLY A 150 7.02 -1.31 5.67
C GLY A 150 6.56 -2.03 4.40
N ALA A 151 5.26 -2.37 4.31
CA ALA A 151 4.72 -3.17 3.21
C ALA A 151 4.97 -2.57 1.81
N VAL A 152 4.78 -1.25 1.62
CA VAL A 152 5.08 -0.57 0.35
C VAL A 152 6.58 -0.62 0.04
N GLY A 153 7.43 -0.40 1.06
CA GLY A 153 8.88 -0.40 0.90
C GLY A 153 9.42 -1.78 0.52
N GLN A 154 8.92 -2.85 1.15
CA GLN A 154 9.29 -4.23 0.81
C GLN A 154 8.96 -4.57 -0.66
N ALA A 155 7.77 -4.19 -1.12
CA ALA A 155 7.39 -4.36 -2.52
C ALA A 155 8.28 -3.50 -3.45
N ALA A 156 8.58 -2.25 -3.07
CA ALA A 156 9.41 -1.35 -3.87
C ALA A 156 10.86 -1.85 -4.02
N VAL A 157 11.46 -2.43 -2.96
CA VAL A 157 12.80 -3.06 -3.02
C VAL A 157 12.84 -4.16 -4.08
N GLN A 158 11.89 -5.10 -4.02
CA GLN A 158 11.83 -6.22 -4.97
C GLN A 158 11.56 -5.74 -6.40
N LEU A 159 10.59 -4.83 -6.56
CA LEU A 159 10.25 -4.28 -7.88
C LEU A 159 11.40 -3.44 -8.47
N ALA A 160 12.16 -2.70 -7.67
CA ALA A 160 13.33 -1.98 -8.13
C ALA A 160 14.37 -2.94 -8.71
N LYS A 161 14.67 -4.04 -8.02
CA LYS A 161 15.56 -5.10 -8.54
C LYS A 161 15.03 -5.75 -9.80
N LEU A 162 13.78 -6.17 -9.78
CA LEU A 162 13.12 -6.85 -10.91
C LEU A 162 13.10 -5.97 -12.17
N LEU A 163 12.99 -4.66 -12.00
CA LEU A 163 12.93 -3.70 -13.12
C LEU A 163 14.26 -3.04 -13.44
N GLY A 164 15.40 -3.59 -12.96
CA GLY A 164 16.73 -3.31 -13.47
C GLY A 164 17.57 -2.33 -12.68
N ALA A 165 17.21 -1.99 -11.43
CA ALA A 165 18.09 -1.21 -10.56
C ALA A 165 19.43 -1.93 -10.35
N GLY A 166 20.55 -1.19 -10.48
CA GLY A 166 21.90 -1.74 -10.30
C GLY A 166 22.23 -1.98 -8.83
N ARG A 167 21.79 -1.06 -7.97
CA ARG A 167 21.95 -1.16 -6.52
C ARG A 167 20.69 -0.64 -5.81
N VAL A 168 20.19 -1.39 -4.85
CA VAL A 168 19.02 -1.01 -4.05
C VAL A 168 19.43 -0.93 -2.58
N VAL A 169 19.27 0.24 -1.99
CA VAL A 169 19.47 0.49 -0.57
C VAL A 169 18.11 0.63 0.10
N GLY A 170 17.87 -0.14 1.14
CA GLY A 170 16.71 0.04 2.01
C GLY A 170 17.05 0.95 3.19
N ALA A 171 16.10 1.76 3.64
CA ALA A 171 16.23 2.51 4.89
C ALA A 171 15.01 2.32 5.78
N GLY A 172 15.22 2.11 7.08
CA GLY A 172 14.16 1.83 8.04
C GLY A 172 14.57 2.11 9.48
N ARG A 173 13.59 2.12 10.40
CA ARG A 173 13.83 2.31 11.86
C ARG A 173 13.92 0.99 12.63
N ASN A 174 13.36 -0.08 12.08
CA ASN A 174 13.33 -1.40 12.74
C ASN A 174 14.49 -2.25 12.25
N SER A 175 15.65 -2.10 12.89
CA SER A 175 16.88 -2.84 12.54
C SER A 175 16.71 -4.37 12.67
N GLY A 176 15.82 -4.84 13.53
CA GLY A 176 15.49 -6.27 13.64
C GLY A 176 14.92 -6.89 12.38
N ARG A 177 14.47 -6.06 11.41
CA ARG A 177 13.95 -6.50 10.12
C ARG A 177 14.89 -6.27 8.94
N PHE A 178 16.09 -5.80 9.17
CA PHE A 178 17.02 -5.48 8.09
C PHE A 178 17.41 -6.71 7.27
N GLN A 179 17.62 -7.85 7.95
CA GLN A 179 17.94 -9.09 7.25
C GLN A 179 16.81 -9.51 6.30
N ASP A 180 15.55 -9.38 6.74
CA ASP A 180 14.40 -9.70 5.87
C ASP A 180 14.43 -8.87 4.58
N ILE A 181 14.81 -7.59 4.65
CA ILE A 181 14.85 -6.69 3.49
C ILE A 181 16.06 -7.01 2.58
N LEU A 182 17.19 -7.40 3.15
CA LEU A 182 18.33 -7.91 2.38
C LEU A 182 17.95 -9.19 1.64
N ASP A 183 17.24 -10.10 2.29
CA ASP A 183 16.75 -11.35 1.67
C ASP A 183 15.73 -11.08 0.55
N LEU A 184 14.99 -9.95 0.61
CA LEU A 184 14.11 -9.48 -0.46
C LEU A 184 14.86 -8.80 -1.62
N GLY A 185 16.18 -8.68 -1.55
CA GLY A 185 17.03 -8.20 -2.64
C GLY A 185 17.59 -6.79 -2.47
N ALA A 186 17.49 -6.16 -1.29
CA ALA A 186 18.29 -4.97 -1.01
C ALA A 186 19.78 -5.33 -0.92
N ASP A 187 20.65 -4.45 -1.42
CA ASP A 187 22.12 -4.64 -1.37
C ASP A 187 22.71 -4.09 -0.06
N ALA A 188 22.01 -3.18 0.60
CA ALA A 188 22.41 -2.60 1.88
C ALA A 188 21.19 -2.03 2.62
N MET A 189 21.35 -1.87 3.94
CA MET A 189 20.35 -1.23 4.80
C MET A 189 20.96 -0.07 5.57
N VAL A 190 20.16 0.99 5.76
CA VAL A 190 20.52 2.16 6.58
C VAL A 190 19.48 2.32 7.69
N ASP A 191 19.99 2.54 8.92
CA ASP A 191 19.12 2.90 10.04
C ASP A 191 18.74 4.38 9.96
N LEU A 192 17.44 4.67 9.91
CA LEU A 192 16.94 6.06 9.93
C LEU A 192 17.16 6.77 11.28
N GLY A 193 17.70 6.10 12.27
CA GLY A 193 18.19 6.69 13.51
C GLY A 193 19.64 7.17 13.44
N ASP A 194 20.33 6.98 12.31
CA ASP A 194 21.70 7.49 12.13
C ASP A 194 21.77 9.02 12.24
N SER A 195 22.84 9.51 12.83
CA SER A 195 23.06 10.94 13.05
C SER A 195 23.42 11.71 11.78
N ASP A 196 23.95 11.04 10.75
CA ASP A 196 24.30 11.61 9.45
C ASP A 196 23.71 10.78 8.29
N LEU A 197 22.38 10.87 8.14
CA LEU A 197 21.67 10.17 7.09
C LEU A 197 22.18 10.43 5.66
N PRO A 198 22.55 11.68 5.26
CA PRO A 198 23.12 11.92 3.94
C PRO A 198 24.38 11.07 3.68
N ALA A 199 25.33 11.08 4.62
CA ALA A 199 26.57 10.31 4.48
C ALA A 199 26.27 8.80 4.47
N ALA A 200 25.40 8.31 5.36
CA ALA A 200 25.01 6.91 5.43
C ALA A 200 24.33 6.43 4.13
N PHE A 201 23.47 7.25 3.51
CA PHE A 201 22.85 6.92 2.23
C PHE A 201 23.86 6.85 1.09
N GLU A 202 24.77 7.82 1.00
CA GLU A 202 25.79 7.86 -0.04
C GLU A 202 26.78 6.70 0.07
N GLU A 203 27.22 6.38 1.30
CA GLU A 203 28.10 5.22 1.57
C GLU A 203 27.40 3.91 1.21
N ALA A 204 26.17 3.68 1.71
CA ALA A 204 25.43 2.47 1.42
C ALA A 204 25.13 2.29 -0.08
N ALA A 205 24.87 3.39 -0.80
CA ALA A 205 24.64 3.37 -2.24
C ALA A 205 25.93 3.24 -3.05
N GLY A 206 27.09 3.53 -2.47
CA GLY A 206 28.38 3.61 -3.17
C GLY A 206 28.45 4.82 -4.10
N GLY A 207 27.82 5.92 -3.72
CA GLY A 207 27.78 7.21 -4.42
C GLY A 207 26.40 7.87 -4.39
N PRO A 208 26.22 8.98 -5.13
CA PRO A 208 24.97 9.72 -5.17
C PRO A 208 23.78 8.88 -5.63
N LEU A 209 22.58 9.22 -5.17
CA LEU A 209 21.34 8.48 -5.43
C LEU A 209 20.72 8.92 -6.77
N ASP A 210 20.47 7.98 -7.66
CA ASP A 210 19.76 8.25 -8.92
C ASP A 210 18.24 8.29 -8.72
N ILE A 211 17.72 7.42 -7.85
CA ILE A 211 16.28 7.28 -7.55
C ILE A 211 16.06 7.19 -6.04
N VAL A 212 15.02 7.87 -5.57
CA VAL A 212 14.50 7.72 -4.20
C VAL A 212 13.01 7.38 -4.26
N ILE A 213 12.62 6.26 -3.67
CA ILE A 213 11.20 5.89 -3.46
C ILE A 213 10.85 6.25 -2.02
N ASP A 214 9.87 7.15 -1.86
CA ASP A 214 9.63 7.82 -0.58
C ASP A 214 8.17 7.70 -0.09
N PRO A 215 7.86 6.76 0.79
CA PRO A 215 6.59 6.71 1.52
C PRO A 215 6.60 7.51 2.82
N LEU A 216 7.71 8.16 3.18
CA LEU A 216 7.91 8.76 4.50
C LEU A 216 7.74 10.27 4.52
N TRP A 217 8.33 10.98 3.52
CA TRP A 217 8.53 12.42 3.55
C TRP A 217 9.37 12.88 4.78
N GLY A 218 9.32 14.19 5.13
CA GLY A 218 10.03 14.68 6.32
C GLY A 218 11.55 14.67 6.20
N GLU A 219 12.24 14.53 7.34
CA GLU A 219 13.70 14.54 7.41
C GLU A 219 14.39 13.43 6.58
N PRO A 220 13.90 12.18 6.50
CA PRO A 220 14.53 11.18 5.65
C PRO A 220 14.54 11.58 4.17
N ALA A 221 13.45 12.16 3.66
CA ALA A 221 13.37 12.65 2.28
C ALA A 221 14.33 13.81 2.05
N MET A 222 14.43 14.74 3.01
CA MET A 222 15.40 15.84 2.97
C MET A 222 16.85 15.35 2.93
N ALA A 223 17.18 14.36 3.77
CA ALA A 223 18.50 13.75 3.78
C ALA A 223 18.85 13.12 2.41
N ALA A 224 17.91 12.39 1.82
CA ALA A 224 18.07 11.78 0.51
C ALA A 224 18.25 12.82 -0.61
N LEU A 225 17.52 13.93 -0.58
CA LEU A 225 17.66 15.02 -1.55
C LEU A 225 19.05 15.68 -1.51
N ARG A 226 19.76 15.66 -0.38
CA ARG A 226 21.11 16.21 -0.26
C ARG A 226 22.17 15.42 -1.01
N VAL A 227 21.93 14.13 -1.22
CA VAL A 227 22.83 13.20 -1.92
C VAL A 227 22.26 12.69 -3.24
N LEU A 228 21.26 13.41 -3.78
CA LEU A 228 20.67 13.09 -5.07
C LEU A 228 21.71 13.32 -6.19
N ALA A 229 21.82 12.41 -7.14
CA ALA A 229 22.68 12.53 -8.32
C ALA A 229 22.18 13.65 -9.26
N THR A 230 23.01 14.02 -10.24
CA THR A 230 22.55 14.85 -11.37
C THR A 230 21.46 14.10 -12.14
N GLU A 231 20.35 14.80 -12.45
CA GLU A 231 19.13 14.23 -13.05
C GLU A 231 18.43 13.16 -12.18
N GLY A 232 18.84 13.07 -10.91
CA GLY A 232 18.19 12.17 -9.94
C GLY A 232 16.76 12.58 -9.63
N ARG A 233 15.92 11.62 -9.19
CA ARG A 233 14.51 11.86 -8.93
C ARG A 233 14.03 11.17 -7.65
N LEU A 234 13.25 11.91 -6.89
CA LEU A 234 12.52 11.41 -5.73
C LEU A 234 11.05 11.22 -6.12
N VAL A 235 10.52 10.03 -5.87
CA VAL A 235 9.09 9.71 -6.06
C VAL A 235 8.44 9.50 -4.71
N ASN A 236 7.67 10.49 -4.28
CA ASN A 236 6.93 10.46 -3.03
C ASN A 236 5.57 9.76 -3.22
N VAL A 237 5.22 8.88 -2.29
CA VAL A 237 3.96 8.12 -2.23
C VAL A 237 3.28 8.18 -0.87
N GLY A 238 3.88 8.89 0.09
CA GLY A 238 3.36 8.95 1.46
C GLY A 238 4.01 10.03 2.30
N GLN A 239 3.58 10.11 3.57
CA GLN A 239 4.01 11.16 4.49
C GLN A 239 4.01 10.68 5.96
N SER A 240 4.45 9.44 6.20
CA SER A 240 4.36 8.85 7.53
C SER A 240 5.40 9.38 8.54
N ALA A 241 6.47 10.05 8.07
CA ALA A 241 7.47 10.68 8.92
C ALA A 241 7.32 12.21 9.03
N GLY A 242 6.42 12.82 8.25
CA GLY A 242 6.14 14.25 8.30
C GLY A 242 5.22 14.71 7.19
N THR A 243 4.52 15.82 7.41
CA THR A 243 3.62 16.43 6.41
C THR A 243 4.28 17.57 5.66
N ASP A 244 5.27 18.21 6.29
CA ASP A 244 5.90 19.42 5.78
C ASP A 244 7.42 19.29 5.83
N VAL A 245 8.09 19.81 4.80
CA VAL A 245 9.53 19.92 4.75
C VAL A 245 9.94 21.17 3.98
N ARG A 246 10.97 21.86 4.47
CA ARG A 246 11.56 22.99 3.74
C ARG A 246 12.66 22.50 2.82
N ILE A 247 12.45 22.60 1.51
CA ILE A 247 13.42 22.20 0.49
C ILE A 247 14.10 23.46 -0.05
N PRO A 248 15.41 23.67 0.19
CA PRO A 248 16.19 24.66 -0.52
C PRO A 248 16.20 24.34 -2.03
N LEU A 249 15.77 25.30 -2.86
CA LEU A 249 15.62 25.07 -4.30
C LEU A 249 16.92 24.60 -4.98
N GLU A 250 18.07 25.05 -4.49
CA GLU A 250 19.39 24.66 -5.01
C GLU A 250 19.66 23.16 -4.92
N LEU A 251 19.09 22.44 -3.96
CA LEU A 251 19.25 20.99 -3.87
C LEU A 251 18.67 20.24 -5.07
N VAL A 252 17.61 20.77 -5.65
CA VAL A 252 16.96 20.18 -6.83
C VAL A 252 17.48 20.82 -8.12
N ARG A 253 17.50 22.16 -8.18
CA ARG A 253 17.89 22.91 -9.38
C ARG A 253 19.33 22.62 -9.82
N ASN A 254 20.31 22.64 -8.88
CA ASN A 254 21.73 22.49 -9.22
C ASN A 254 22.08 21.07 -9.67
N ARG A 255 21.21 20.11 -9.38
CA ARG A 255 21.30 18.71 -9.87
C ARG A 255 20.38 18.42 -11.05
N GLN A 256 19.63 19.41 -11.54
CA GLN A 256 18.58 19.20 -12.55
C GLN A 256 17.61 18.07 -12.14
N GLY A 257 17.44 17.90 -10.83
CA GLY A 257 16.65 16.79 -10.26
C GLY A 257 15.15 17.04 -10.32
N ALA A 258 14.39 16.00 -10.01
CA ALA A 258 12.93 16.04 -9.97
C ALA A 258 12.35 15.49 -8.65
N ILE A 259 11.23 16.05 -8.23
CA ILE A 259 10.39 15.51 -7.17
C ILE A 259 9.01 15.23 -7.80
N HIS A 260 8.63 13.97 -7.79
CA HIS A 260 7.32 13.53 -8.23
C HIS A 260 6.49 13.11 -7.02
N ALA A 261 5.23 13.55 -6.95
CA ALA A 261 4.27 13.04 -5.98
C ALA A 261 3.20 12.23 -6.73
N ILE A 262 2.92 11.02 -6.24
CA ILE A 262 1.90 10.15 -6.80
C ILE A 262 0.98 9.62 -5.70
N SER A 263 -0.23 9.25 -6.09
CA SER A 263 -1.18 8.59 -5.19
C SER A 263 -1.99 7.56 -5.99
N SER A 264 -2.00 6.33 -5.53
CA SER A 264 -2.83 5.27 -6.10
C SER A 264 -4.33 5.60 -6.01
N GLY A 265 -4.75 6.42 -5.03
CA GLY A 265 -6.14 6.87 -4.90
C GLY A 265 -6.65 7.73 -6.07
N TRP A 266 -5.74 8.38 -6.82
CA TRP A 266 -6.07 9.19 -8.01
C TRP A 266 -5.76 8.49 -9.33
N THR A 267 -5.34 7.24 -9.28
CA THR A 267 -5.10 6.41 -10.47
C THR A 267 -6.41 5.81 -10.96
N GLY A 268 -6.67 5.89 -12.25
CA GLY A 268 -7.89 5.32 -12.85
C GLY A 268 -7.98 3.79 -12.66
N LEU A 269 -9.20 3.28 -12.55
CA LEU A 269 -9.47 1.86 -12.25
C LEU A 269 -8.84 0.90 -13.26
N GLU A 270 -8.93 1.19 -14.56
CA GLU A 270 -8.31 0.38 -15.62
C GLU A 270 -6.79 0.26 -15.43
N ARG A 271 -6.12 1.38 -15.08
CA ARG A 271 -4.68 1.36 -14.80
C ARG A 271 -4.36 0.55 -13.55
N LYS A 272 -5.16 0.68 -12.49
CA LYS A 272 -5.00 -0.12 -11.27
C LYS A 272 -5.17 -1.62 -11.55
N ALA A 273 -6.17 -1.98 -12.37
CA ALA A 273 -6.39 -3.36 -12.79
C ALA A 273 -5.15 -3.94 -13.49
N SER A 274 -4.64 -3.25 -14.51
CA SER A 274 -3.44 -3.66 -15.24
C SER A 274 -2.19 -3.79 -14.34
N LEU A 275 -2.04 -2.89 -13.37
CA LEU A 275 -0.93 -2.96 -12.41
C LEU A 275 -1.09 -4.14 -11.45
N HIS A 276 -2.31 -4.39 -10.98
CA HIS A 276 -2.59 -5.51 -10.10
C HIS A 276 -2.37 -6.86 -10.80
N ASP A 277 -2.81 -7.01 -12.05
CA ASP A 277 -2.58 -8.23 -12.83
C ASP A 277 -1.08 -8.52 -12.94
N ARG A 278 -0.27 -7.54 -13.30
CA ARG A 278 1.20 -7.68 -13.37
C ARG A 278 1.83 -8.05 -12.02
N LEU A 279 1.36 -7.44 -10.94
CA LEU A 279 1.85 -7.76 -9.58
C LEU A 279 1.50 -9.19 -9.20
N LEU A 280 0.30 -9.62 -9.55
CA LEU A 280 -0.15 -10.98 -9.31
C LEU A 280 0.66 -11.99 -10.12
N ASP A 281 0.92 -11.70 -11.40
CA ASP A 281 1.81 -12.51 -12.25
C ASP A 281 3.22 -12.63 -11.64
N TYR A 282 3.81 -11.52 -11.18
CA TYR A 282 5.11 -11.57 -10.50
C TYR A 282 5.08 -12.40 -9.22
N ALA A 283 3.99 -12.30 -8.45
CA ALA A 283 3.87 -13.05 -7.21
C ALA A 283 3.64 -14.54 -7.45
N LEU A 284 2.79 -14.91 -8.41
CA LEU A 284 2.55 -16.31 -8.77
C LEU A 284 3.78 -16.96 -9.40
N ALA A 285 4.60 -16.20 -10.12
CA ALA A 285 5.89 -16.65 -10.65
C ALA A 285 7.01 -16.71 -9.59
N GLY A 286 6.76 -16.28 -8.34
CA GLY A 286 7.76 -16.26 -7.27
C GLY A 286 8.77 -15.11 -7.35
N HIS A 287 8.54 -14.11 -8.19
CA HIS A 287 9.40 -12.94 -8.35
C HIS A 287 9.07 -11.81 -7.37
N LEU A 288 7.90 -11.86 -6.74
CA LEU A 288 7.45 -10.89 -5.75
C LEU A 288 6.83 -11.63 -4.56
N THR A 289 7.30 -11.34 -3.37
CA THR A 289 6.72 -11.84 -2.13
C THR A 289 6.11 -10.72 -1.32
N VAL A 290 5.01 -11.03 -0.63
CA VAL A 290 4.37 -10.10 0.31
C VAL A 290 4.35 -10.74 1.68
N ASP A 291 5.11 -10.16 2.62
CA ASP A 291 4.99 -10.54 4.03
C ASP A 291 3.61 -10.12 4.54
N ARG A 292 2.74 -11.10 4.74
CA ARG A 292 1.36 -10.88 5.13
C ARG A 292 0.94 -11.81 6.25
N GLU A 293 0.04 -11.33 7.05
CA GLU A 293 -0.60 -12.06 8.12
C GLU A 293 -2.11 -12.03 7.92
N VAL A 294 -2.72 -13.20 7.95
CA VAL A 294 -4.19 -13.34 7.83
C VAL A 294 -4.78 -13.38 9.22
N VAL A 295 -5.63 -12.40 9.52
CA VAL A 295 -6.28 -12.23 10.83
C VAL A 295 -7.78 -12.46 10.67
N PRO A 296 -8.44 -13.24 11.55
CA PRO A 296 -9.89 -13.39 11.53
C PRO A 296 -10.62 -12.05 11.75
N LEU A 297 -11.83 -11.90 11.19
CA LEU A 297 -12.65 -10.70 11.41
C LEU A 297 -12.88 -10.43 12.92
N ASP A 298 -13.03 -11.47 13.74
CA ASP A 298 -13.23 -11.34 15.19
C ASP A 298 -12.06 -10.65 15.92
N GLU A 299 -10.89 -10.62 15.32
CA GLU A 299 -9.67 -10.01 15.86
C GLU A 299 -9.36 -8.65 15.17
N VAL A 300 -10.33 -8.07 14.46
CA VAL A 300 -10.12 -6.84 13.68
C VAL A 300 -9.67 -5.65 14.54
N ALA A 301 -10.14 -5.55 15.79
CA ALA A 301 -9.74 -4.46 16.68
C ALA A 301 -8.24 -4.50 17.02
N ASP A 302 -7.71 -5.69 17.37
CA ASP A 302 -6.27 -5.89 17.59
C ASP A 302 -5.47 -5.63 16.32
N ALA A 303 -5.90 -6.18 15.20
CA ALA A 303 -5.25 -5.95 13.90
C ALA A 303 -5.21 -4.45 13.53
N TRP A 304 -6.27 -3.71 13.88
CA TRP A 304 -6.36 -2.27 13.65
C TRP A 304 -5.33 -1.48 14.45
N GLU A 305 -5.19 -1.77 15.74
CA GLU A 305 -4.19 -1.15 16.61
C GLU A 305 -2.77 -1.48 16.15
N ARG A 306 -2.53 -2.72 15.77
CA ARG A 306 -1.23 -3.15 15.21
C ARG A 306 -0.95 -2.44 13.89
N GLN A 307 -1.96 -2.22 13.04
CA GLN A 307 -1.79 -1.49 11.80
C GLN A 307 -1.41 -0.01 12.04
N ASP A 308 -1.98 0.64 13.05
CA ASP A 308 -1.60 2.03 13.44
C ASP A 308 -0.14 2.09 13.95
N ALA A 309 0.31 1.05 14.63
CA ALA A 309 1.69 0.91 15.10
C ALA A 309 2.71 0.53 13.99
N SER A 310 2.27 0.36 12.74
CA SER A 310 3.12 -0.01 11.60
C SER A 310 3.80 -1.39 11.78
N PRO A 311 3.09 -2.50 11.61
CA PRO A 311 3.54 -3.86 11.97
C PRO A 311 4.68 -4.39 11.08
N GLY A 312 5.07 -3.67 10.04
CA GLY A 312 6.11 -4.08 9.10
C GLY A 312 5.69 -5.20 8.13
N ARG A 313 4.43 -5.61 8.17
CA ARG A 313 3.80 -6.61 7.27
C ARG A 313 2.41 -6.16 6.87
N LYS A 314 1.84 -6.82 5.87
CA LYS A 314 0.47 -6.54 5.44
C LYS A 314 -0.51 -7.35 6.27
N LEU A 315 -1.41 -6.68 7.01
CA LEU A 315 -2.51 -7.34 7.69
C LEU A 315 -3.68 -7.50 6.72
N VAL A 316 -4.18 -8.73 6.60
CA VAL A 316 -5.32 -9.08 5.74
C VAL A 316 -6.40 -9.71 6.62
N ILE A 317 -7.56 -9.07 6.68
CA ILE A 317 -8.69 -9.60 7.44
C ILE A 317 -9.40 -10.66 6.59
N ARG A 318 -9.48 -11.87 7.13
CA ARG A 318 -10.30 -12.95 6.56
C ARG A 318 -11.74 -12.80 7.05
N ILE A 319 -12.68 -12.68 6.11
CA ILE A 319 -14.08 -12.35 6.40
C ILE A 319 -14.98 -13.58 6.27
N GLY A 320 -14.79 -14.42 5.27
CA GLY A 320 -15.58 -15.63 5.06
C GLY A 320 -15.38 -16.71 6.14
N GLN A 321 -16.35 -17.63 6.24
CA GLN A 321 -16.34 -18.73 7.23
C GLN A 321 -15.04 -19.55 7.17
N ARG A 322 -14.66 -20.08 8.34
CA ARG A 322 -13.62 -21.12 8.44
C ARG A 322 -14.05 -22.31 7.57
N GLY A 323 -13.31 -22.60 6.52
CA GLY A 323 -13.37 -23.90 5.89
C GLY A 323 -12.78 -24.96 6.81
#